data_6eb95084788e383c1177622d92b6e093
#
_entry.id   6eb95084788e383c1177622d92b6e093
#
_cell.length_a   1.000
_cell.length_b   1.000
_cell.length_c   1.000
_cell.angle_alpha   90.00
_cell.angle_beta   90.00
_cell.angle_gamma   90.00
#
_symmetry.space_group_name_H-M   'P 1'
#
loop_
_entity.id
_entity.type
_entity.pdbx_description
1 polymer ?
#
loop_
_entity_poly.entity_id
_entity_poly.type
_entity_poly.pdbx_seq_one_letter_code
_entity_poly.pdbx_strand_id
1 'polypeptide(L)'
;MRRTLATAASDAVRLRFAPSPTGALHVGGARTALFNYLFARKCELQGGDASFLVRIDDSDSTRTVPGAEEAILSDLAWLGLRFGAPARCSDRDYASTVDQLLETGHAYRDFGGATNWRDANEDEVRPLLNDEVPHAVRFRVPRPDHPVTHVVEDAVRDLRWADVRRTLREDFVLVRRDGAPLYALCAV
;
A
#
# COMPACT_ATOMS: atom_id res chain seq x y z
N MET A 1 -23.60 -21.64 9.53
CA MET A 1 -23.40 -20.95 10.83
C MET A 1 -22.82 -19.58 10.52
N ARG A 2 -23.61 -18.50 10.61
CA ARG A 2 -23.13 -17.13 10.36
C ARG A 2 -22.25 -16.74 11.54
N ARG A 3 -20.93 -16.64 11.28
CA ARG A 3 -19.98 -16.11 12.25
C ARG A 3 -20.28 -14.60 12.38
N THR A 4 -20.85 -14.21 13.50
CA THR A 4 -20.96 -12.80 13.88
C THR A 4 -19.51 -12.31 14.02
N LEU A 5 -19.08 -11.36 13.17
CA LEU A 5 -17.87 -10.62 13.42
C LEU A 5 -18.08 -9.87 14.74
N ALA A 6 -17.59 -10.46 15.82
CA ALA A 6 -17.47 -9.76 17.08
C ALA A 6 -16.34 -8.74 16.88
N THR A 7 -16.69 -7.56 16.42
CA THR A 7 -15.84 -6.38 16.59
C THR A 7 -15.71 -6.19 18.10
N ALA A 8 -14.52 -6.48 18.62
CA ALA A 8 -14.15 -5.99 19.93
C ALA A 8 -14.41 -4.48 19.92
N ALA A 9 -15.07 -3.96 20.94
CA ALA A 9 -15.66 -2.61 21.00
C ALA A 9 -14.64 -1.46 21.05
N SER A 10 -13.45 -1.57 20.46
CA SER A 10 -12.40 -0.56 20.55
C SER A 10 -11.67 -0.22 19.25
N ASP A 11 -11.77 -0.99 18.18
CA ASP A 11 -11.00 -0.70 16.97
C ASP A 11 -11.87 -0.05 15.91
N ALA A 12 -11.55 1.20 15.58
CA ALA A 12 -12.19 1.94 14.50
C ALA A 12 -11.95 1.23 13.16
N VAL A 13 -13.02 0.92 12.44
CA VAL A 13 -12.96 0.28 11.12
C VAL A 13 -12.65 1.34 10.05
N ARG A 14 -11.50 1.25 9.42
CA ARG A 14 -11.06 2.15 8.35
C ARG A 14 -11.06 1.41 7.02
N LEU A 15 -11.95 1.80 6.13
CA LEU A 15 -12.08 1.21 4.79
C LEU A 15 -11.63 2.22 3.74
N ARG A 16 -10.94 1.74 2.72
CA ARG A 16 -10.30 2.62 1.73
C ARG A 16 -10.55 2.15 0.31
N PHE A 17 -10.89 3.09 -0.56
CA PHE A 17 -10.79 2.95 -2.00
C PHE A 17 -9.62 3.80 -2.50
N ALA A 18 -8.71 3.20 -3.27
CA ALA A 18 -7.48 3.85 -3.72
C ALA A 18 -7.33 3.74 -5.26
N PRO A 19 -8.09 4.54 -6.04
CA PRO A 19 -7.97 4.51 -7.49
C PRO A 19 -6.73 5.26 -7.97
N SER A 20 -6.11 4.76 -9.04
CA SER A 20 -5.12 5.54 -9.80
C SER A 20 -5.84 6.45 -10.78
N PRO A 21 -5.43 7.73 -10.94
CA PRO A 21 -6.10 8.71 -11.82
C PRO A 21 -5.68 8.52 -13.29
N THR A 22 -5.95 7.33 -13.86
CA THR A 22 -5.57 6.93 -15.22
C THR A 22 -6.71 7.06 -16.22
N GLY A 23 -7.84 7.62 -15.82
CA GLY A 23 -9.06 7.82 -16.62
C GLY A 23 -10.31 7.82 -15.76
N ALA A 24 -11.48 7.74 -16.39
CA ALA A 24 -12.77 7.71 -15.71
C ALA A 24 -12.95 6.45 -14.85
N LEU A 25 -13.82 6.54 -13.84
CA LEU A 25 -14.16 5.41 -12.97
C LEU A 25 -14.91 4.35 -13.79
N HIS A 26 -14.31 3.16 -13.89
CA HIS A 26 -14.98 2.03 -14.53
C HIS A 26 -15.81 1.22 -13.51
N VAL A 27 -16.71 0.37 -14.01
CA VAL A 27 -17.63 -0.43 -13.18
C VAL A 27 -16.91 -1.30 -12.13
N GLY A 28 -15.73 -1.81 -12.42
CA GLY A 28 -14.91 -2.59 -11.48
C GLY A 28 -14.45 -1.73 -10.30
N GLY A 29 -14.00 -0.50 -10.56
CA GLY A 29 -13.64 0.48 -9.54
C GLY A 29 -14.85 0.88 -8.69
N ALA A 30 -15.97 1.22 -9.35
CA ALA A 30 -17.23 1.55 -8.71
C ALA A 30 -17.72 0.44 -7.77
N ARG A 31 -17.67 -0.81 -8.23
CA ARG A 31 -18.00 -1.99 -7.41
C ARG A 31 -17.11 -2.09 -6.18
N THR A 32 -15.80 -1.93 -6.32
CA THR A 32 -14.86 -2.00 -5.19
C THR A 32 -15.13 -0.90 -4.19
N ALA A 33 -15.35 0.34 -4.65
CA ALA A 33 -15.71 1.47 -3.79
C ALA A 33 -17.02 1.19 -3.03
N LEU A 34 -18.04 0.71 -3.74
CA LEU A 34 -19.36 0.41 -3.16
C LEU A 34 -19.27 -0.66 -2.07
N PHE A 35 -18.53 -1.75 -2.27
CA PHE A 35 -18.37 -2.78 -1.25
C PHE A 35 -17.73 -2.22 0.03
N ASN A 36 -16.66 -1.44 -0.09
CA ASN A 36 -16.01 -0.80 1.05
C ASN A 36 -16.96 0.17 1.76
N TYR A 37 -17.64 1.01 1.01
CA TYR A 37 -18.61 1.96 1.55
C TYR A 37 -19.74 1.28 2.31
N LEU A 38 -20.38 0.25 1.73
CA LEU A 38 -21.47 -0.47 2.35
C LEU A 38 -21.02 -1.22 3.61
N PHE A 39 -19.79 -1.73 3.63
CA PHE A 39 -19.24 -2.34 4.84
C PHE A 39 -19.05 -1.31 5.96
N ALA A 40 -18.48 -0.14 5.65
CA ALA A 40 -18.37 0.96 6.62
C ALA A 40 -19.77 1.34 7.17
N ARG A 41 -20.74 1.55 6.27
CA ARG A 41 -22.12 1.89 6.67
C ARG A 41 -22.77 0.82 7.55
N LYS A 42 -22.51 -0.46 7.25
CA LYS A 42 -23.00 -1.56 8.10
C LYS A 42 -22.41 -1.48 9.50
N CYS A 43 -21.10 -1.24 9.62
CA CYS A 43 -20.44 -1.11 10.93
C CYS A 43 -21.01 0.08 11.72
N GLU A 44 -21.20 1.24 11.08
CA GLU A 44 -21.81 2.42 11.70
C GLU A 44 -23.25 2.14 12.18
N LEU A 45 -24.08 1.47 11.38
CA LEU A 45 -25.46 1.11 11.75
C LEU A 45 -25.50 0.12 12.92
N GLN A 46 -24.44 -0.62 13.17
CA GLN A 46 -24.26 -1.50 14.31
C GLN A 46 -23.69 -0.81 15.55
N GLY A 47 -23.49 0.53 15.49
CA GLY A 47 -22.98 1.33 16.61
C GLY A 47 -21.45 1.35 16.71
N GLY A 48 -20.74 0.84 15.68
CA GLY A 48 -19.27 0.88 15.60
C GLY A 48 -18.75 2.20 15.01
N ASP A 49 -17.50 2.55 15.34
CA ASP A 49 -16.78 3.64 14.67
C ASP A 49 -16.22 3.11 13.33
N ALA A 50 -16.74 3.64 12.22
CA ALA A 50 -16.28 3.24 10.89
C ALA A 50 -16.15 4.44 9.98
N SER A 51 -15.24 4.35 9.00
CA SER A 51 -15.08 5.38 7.97
C SER A 51 -14.72 4.78 6.62
N PHE A 52 -15.22 5.42 5.57
CA PHE A 52 -14.84 5.17 4.19
C PHE A 52 -13.95 6.30 3.69
N LEU A 53 -12.74 5.95 3.28
CA LEU A 53 -11.71 6.87 2.86
C LEU A 53 -11.45 6.72 1.37
N VAL A 54 -11.13 7.83 0.70
CA VAL A 54 -10.66 7.83 -0.69
C VAL A 54 -9.22 8.32 -0.71
N ARG A 55 -8.33 7.59 -1.38
CA ARG A 55 -6.95 7.99 -1.63
C ARG A 55 -6.68 7.89 -3.12
N ILE A 56 -6.23 8.96 -3.71
CA ILE A 56 -5.78 8.95 -5.10
C ILE A 56 -4.37 8.37 -5.15
N ASP A 57 -4.19 7.31 -5.94
CA ASP A 57 -2.89 6.67 -6.14
C ASP A 57 -2.24 7.26 -7.39
N ASP A 58 -1.61 8.41 -7.21
CA ASP A 58 -0.92 9.24 -8.20
C ASP A 58 0.61 9.06 -8.15
N SER A 59 1.08 7.95 -7.60
CA SER A 59 2.51 7.62 -7.45
C SER A 59 3.26 7.53 -8.78
N ASP A 60 2.56 7.28 -9.89
CA ASP A 60 3.12 7.23 -11.24
C ASP A 60 2.56 8.38 -12.08
N SER A 61 3.30 9.48 -12.13
CA SER A 61 2.94 10.69 -12.90
C SER A 61 2.82 10.44 -14.41
N THR A 62 3.51 9.42 -14.95
CA THR A 62 3.47 9.10 -16.39
C THR A 62 2.15 8.49 -16.81
N ARG A 63 1.37 7.94 -15.87
CA ARG A 63 0.06 7.34 -16.09
C ARG A 63 -1.09 8.23 -15.68
N THR A 64 -0.81 9.33 -15.00
CA THR A 64 -1.83 10.29 -14.55
C THR A 64 -2.42 11.05 -15.73
N VAL A 65 -3.74 11.04 -15.85
CA VAL A 65 -4.48 11.76 -16.90
C VAL A 65 -5.08 13.03 -16.30
N PRO A 66 -4.86 14.19 -16.91
CA PRO A 66 -5.47 15.44 -16.45
C PRO A 66 -7.00 15.34 -16.35
N GLY A 67 -7.56 15.78 -15.23
CA GLY A 67 -9.01 15.75 -14.98
C GLY A 67 -9.56 14.38 -14.53
N ALA A 68 -8.73 13.32 -14.50
CA ALA A 68 -9.20 11.98 -14.11
C ALA A 68 -9.54 11.90 -12.62
N GLU A 69 -8.81 12.60 -11.76
CA GLU A 69 -9.12 12.66 -10.34
C GLU A 69 -10.49 13.27 -10.09
N GLU A 70 -10.76 14.43 -10.67
CA GLU A 70 -12.03 15.13 -10.55
C GLU A 70 -13.19 14.29 -11.08
N ALA A 71 -12.98 13.60 -12.21
CA ALA A 71 -13.97 12.70 -12.78
C ALA A 71 -14.27 11.54 -11.83
N ILE A 72 -13.25 10.88 -11.26
CA ILE A 72 -13.42 9.78 -10.30
C ILE A 72 -14.21 10.24 -9.07
N LEU A 73 -13.83 11.39 -8.49
CA LEU A 73 -14.49 11.92 -7.30
C LEU A 73 -15.96 12.30 -7.59
N SER A 74 -16.23 12.89 -8.76
CA SER A 74 -17.58 13.20 -9.24
C SER A 74 -18.41 11.94 -9.41
N ASP A 75 -17.85 10.88 -10.02
CA ASP A 75 -18.54 9.60 -10.21
C ASP A 75 -18.87 8.92 -8.88
N LEU A 76 -17.94 8.94 -7.91
CA LEU A 76 -18.20 8.42 -6.57
C LEU A 76 -19.32 9.19 -5.86
N ALA A 77 -19.34 10.52 -5.98
CA ALA A 77 -20.41 11.37 -5.44
C ALA A 77 -21.75 11.11 -6.13
N TRP A 78 -21.76 10.95 -7.46
CA TRP A 78 -22.95 10.60 -8.24
C TRP A 78 -23.53 9.24 -7.82
N LEU A 79 -22.68 8.26 -7.47
CA LEU A 79 -23.09 6.97 -6.91
C LEU A 79 -23.62 7.07 -5.47
N GLY A 80 -23.63 8.27 -4.87
CA GLY A 80 -24.08 8.49 -3.49
C GLY A 80 -23.11 8.04 -2.42
N LEU A 81 -21.84 7.80 -2.77
CA LEU A 81 -20.81 7.41 -1.82
C LEU A 81 -20.29 8.68 -1.11
N ARG A 82 -20.46 8.74 0.20
CA ARG A 82 -19.98 9.86 1.03
C ARG A 82 -18.60 9.55 1.58
N PHE A 83 -17.67 10.46 1.36
CA PHE A 83 -16.29 10.39 1.83
C PHE A 83 -15.80 11.78 2.25
N GLY A 84 -14.76 11.83 3.10
CA GLY A 84 -14.11 13.08 3.48
C GLY A 84 -13.19 13.63 2.38
N ALA A 85 -12.35 14.60 2.72
CA ALA A 85 -11.33 15.08 1.79
C ALA A 85 -10.45 13.90 1.31
N PRO A 86 -10.25 13.72 0.00
CA PRO A 86 -9.37 12.67 -0.50
C PRO A 86 -7.91 12.96 -0.12
N ALA A 87 -7.16 11.91 0.21
CA ALA A 87 -5.71 11.98 0.33
C ALA A 87 -5.06 11.64 -1.01
N ARG A 88 -3.82 12.07 -1.24
CA ARG A 88 -3.02 11.65 -2.40
C ARG A 88 -1.76 10.92 -1.94
N CYS A 89 -1.29 9.98 -2.75
CA CYS A 89 0.00 9.35 -2.49
C CYS A 89 1.13 10.38 -2.60
N SER A 90 1.07 11.30 -3.56
CA SER A 90 2.07 12.35 -3.77
C SER A 90 2.22 13.34 -2.60
N ASP A 91 1.19 13.48 -1.75
CA ASP A 91 1.22 14.39 -0.59
C ASP A 91 2.01 13.81 0.61
N ARG A 92 2.45 12.54 0.55
CA ARG A 92 3.11 11.87 1.68
C ARG A 92 4.62 12.03 1.62
N ASP A 93 5.22 12.27 2.78
CA ASP A 93 6.67 12.17 2.95
C ASP A 93 7.08 10.69 3.09
N TYR A 94 7.62 10.14 2.01
CA TYR A 94 8.15 8.79 2.00
C TYR A 94 9.61 8.70 2.45
N ALA A 95 10.35 9.82 2.46
CA ALA A 95 11.77 9.82 2.79
C ALA A 95 11.98 9.36 4.23
N SER A 96 11.25 9.93 5.19
CA SER A 96 11.35 9.55 6.59
C SER A 96 11.00 8.07 6.83
N THR A 97 10.00 7.54 6.10
CA THR A 97 9.64 6.12 6.18
C THR A 97 10.75 5.23 5.63
N VAL A 98 11.37 5.62 4.52
CA VAL A 98 12.49 4.89 3.89
C VAL A 98 13.70 4.88 4.83
N ASP A 99 14.04 6.02 5.43
CA ASP A 99 15.14 6.12 6.37
C ASP A 99 14.92 5.21 7.58
N GLN A 100 13.72 5.19 8.15
CA GLN A 100 13.38 4.29 9.23
C GLN A 100 13.51 2.81 8.83
N LEU A 101 13.09 2.44 7.63
CA LEU A 101 13.22 1.06 7.12
C LEU A 101 14.70 0.66 6.92
N LEU A 102 15.54 1.59 6.47
CA LEU A 102 16.98 1.38 6.34
C LEU A 102 17.65 1.25 7.71
N GLU A 103 17.36 2.14 8.66
CA GLU A 103 17.91 2.11 10.02
C GLU A 103 17.52 0.84 10.78
N THR A 104 16.28 0.37 10.61
CA THR A 104 15.80 -0.86 11.25
C THR A 104 16.19 -2.14 10.52
N GLY A 105 16.90 -2.02 9.39
CA GLY A 105 17.35 -3.17 8.59
C GLY A 105 16.24 -3.88 7.81
N HIS A 106 15.04 -3.28 7.72
CA HIS A 106 13.93 -3.82 6.93
C HIS A 106 14.05 -3.47 5.45
N ALA A 107 14.94 -2.57 5.09
CA ALA A 107 15.29 -2.24 3.72
C ALA A 107 16.83 -2.19 3.54
N TYR A 108 17.28 -2.14 2.30
CA TYR A 108 18.68 -1.97 1.97
C TYR A 108 18.82 -1.22 0.64
N ARG A 109 20.01 -0.65 0.40
CA ARG A 109 20.37 0.07 -0.82
C ARG A 109 20.93 -0.91 -1.84
N ASP A 110 20.42 -0.86 -3.07
CA ASP A 110 20.84 -1.71 -4.20
C ASP A 110 21.45 -0.84 -5.30
N PHE A 111 22.77 -0.88 -5.41
CA PHE A 111 23.52 -0.16 -6.44
C PHE A 111 23.60 -0.92 -7.77
N GLY A 112 23.06 -2.14 -7.81
CA GLY A 112 23.07 -3.00 -9.00
C GLY A 112 24.38 -3.77 -9.18
N GLY A 113 24.59 -4.28 -10.40
CA GLY A 113 25.74 -5.16 -10.68
C GLY A 113 25.55 -6.58 -10.16
N ALA A 114 26.67 -7.30 -10.00
CA ALA A 114 26.67 -8.69 -9.52
C ALA A 114 26.78 -8.82 -7.99
N THR A 115 26.90 -7.69 -7.28
CA THR A 115 27.06 -7.68 -5.82
C THR A 115 25.73 -7.98 -5.12
N ASN A 116 25.78 -8.82 -4.11
CA ASN A 116 24.63 -9.08 -3.24
C ASN A 116 24.49 -7.95 -2.19
N TRP A 117 23.88 -6.85 -2.58
CA TRP A 117 23.66 -5.69 -1.72
C TRP A 117 22.78 -5.95 -0.52
N ARG A 118 21.99 -7.03 -0.53
CA ARG A 118 21.16 -7.41 0.61
C ARG A 118 22.00 -7.66 1.88
N ASP A 119 23.17 -8.26 1.73
CA ASP A 119 24.02 -8.71 2.83
C ASP A 119 25.31 -7.84 2.93
N ALA A 120 25.37 -6.75 2.14
CA ALA A 120 26.48 -5.80 2.17
C ALA A 120 26.55 -5.08 3.53
N ASN A 121 27.77 -4.84 3.98
CA ASN A 121 28.05 -4.10 5.20
C ASN A 121 28.14 -2.60 4.95
N GLU A 122 28.22 -1.83 6.04
CA GLU A 122 28.28 -0.37 5.95
C GLU A 122 29.54 0.15 5.25
N ASP A 123 30.68 -0.54 5.40
CA ASP A 123 31.95 -0.13 4.77
C ASP A 123 31.92 -0.29 3.25
N GLU A 124 31.14 -1.23 2.73
CA GLU A 124 30.91 -1.42 1.29
C GLU A 124 29.95 -0.37 0.72
N VAL A 125 28.97 0.06 1.50
CA VAL A 125 27.90 0.99 1.07
C VAL A 125 28.35 2.45 1.17
N ARG A 126 29.08 2.81 2.25
CA ARG A 126 29.47 4.19 2.57
C ARG A 126 30.24 4.92 1.45
N PRO A 127 31.25 4.32 0.78
CA PRO A 127 31.95 4.98 -0.32
C PRO A 127 31.01 5.35 -1.47
N LEU A 128 30.08 4.46 -1.82
CA LEU A 128 29.13 4.69 -2.91
C LEU A 128 28.11 5.79 -2.58
N LEU A 129 27.73 5.94 -1.32
CA LEU A 129 26.90 7.05 -0.86
C LEU A 129 27.66 8.38 -0.90
N ASN A 130 28.95 8.39 -0.51
CA ASN A 130 29.78 9.58 -0.57
C ASN A 130 30.00 10.06 -2.01
N ASP A 131 30.05 9.11 -2.95
CA ASP A 131 30.19 9.39 -4.39
C ASP A 131 28.82 9.62 -5.07
N GLU A 132 27.74 9.72 -4.29
CA GLU A 132 26.37 9.95 -4.75
C GLU A 132 25.91 8.96 -5.83
N VAL A 133 26.39 7.70 -5.78
CA VAL A 133 26.02 6.68 -6.76
C VAL A 133 24.52 6.39 -6.71
N PRO A 134 23.80 6.51 -7.84
CA PRO A 134 22.37 6.23 -7.88
C PRO A 134 22.05 4.78 -7.50
N HIS A 135 21.14 4.62 -6.55
CA HIS A 135 20.74 3.31 -6.04
C HIS A 135 19.22 3.18 -5.88
N ALA A 136 18.73 1.97 -5.94
CA ALA A 136 17.37 1.66 -5.55
C ALA A 136 17.33 1.31 -4.06
N VAL A 137 16.17 1.51 -3.42
CA VAL A 137 15.92 0.96 -2.09
C VAL A 137 14.99 -0.23 -2.22
N ARG A 138 15.40 -1.38 -1.66
CA ARG A 138 14.62 -2.62 -1.68
C ARG A 138 14.15 -3.00 -0.29
N PHE A 139 12.94 -3.52 -0.21
CA PHE A 139 12.43 -4.13 1.01
C PHE A 139 13.12 -5.48 1.22
N ARG A 140 13.57 -5.71 2.45
CA ARG A 140 14.17 -6.98 2.86
C ARG A 140 13.06 -7.95 3.26
N VAL A 141 12.62 -8.77 2.31
CA VAL A 141 11.60 -9.79 2.60
C VAL A 141 12.15 -10.79 3.64
N PRO A 142 11.46 -11.00 4.76
CA PRO A 142 11.88 -11.98 5.75
C PRO A 142 12.00 -13.38 5.14
N ARG A 143 13.10 -14.07 5.41
CA ARG A 143 13.38 -15.44 4.98
C ARG A 143 13.51 -16.35 6.20
N PRO A 144 12.42 -16.65 6.89
CA PRO A 144 12.48 -17.50 8.07
C PRO A 144 12.89 -18.93 7.68
N ASP A 145 13.64 -19.59 8.54
CA ASP A 145 14.09 -20.99 8.35
C ASP A 145 12.91 -21.97 8.33
N HIS A 146 11.77 -21.57 8.88
CA HIS A 146 10.56 -22.38 8.93
C HIS A 146 9.43 -21.80 8.08
N PRO A 147 8.52 -22.64 7.54
CA PRO A 147 7.31 -22.16 6.87
C PRO A 147 6.47 -21.31 7.84
N VAL A 148 6.36 -20.03 7.56
CA VAL A 148 5.43 -19.15 8.28
C VAL A 148 4.15 -19.10 7.48
N THR A 149 3.08 -19.66 8.05
CA THR A 149 1.74 -19.57 7.47
C THR A 149 1.01 -18.41 8.16
N HIS A 150 0.68 -17.38 7.40
CA HIS A 150 -0.15 -16.29 7.89
C HIS A 150 -1.60 -16.58 7.56
N VAL A 151 -2.45 -16.42 8.57
CA VAL A 151 -3.90 -16.46 8.39
C VAL A 151 -4.36 -15.06 8.02
N VAL A 152 -4.93 -14.91 6.84
CA VAL A 152 -5.59 -13.67 6.44
C VAL A 152 -7.08 -13.86 6.71
N GLU A 153 -7.62 -13.08 7.63
CA GLU A 153 -9.06 -12.99 7.84
C GLU A 153 -9.64 -11.98 6.85
N ASP A 154 -10.39 -12.49 5.88
CA ASP A 154 -11.16 -11.65 4.97
C ASP A 154 -12.56 -11.44 5.56
N ALA A 155 -12.97 -10.16 5.71
CA ALA A 155 -14.26 -9.81 6.30
C ALA A 155 -15.47 -10.17 5.41
N VAL A 156 -15.25 -10.49 4.15
CA VAL A 156 -16.28 -10.77 3.14
C VAL A 156 -16.24 -12.22 2.65
N ARG A 157 -15.04 -12.83 2.66
CA ARG A 157 -14.78 -14.18 2.17
C ARG A 157 -14.39 -15.11 3.30
N ASP A 158 -14.46 -16.40 3.05
CA ASP A 158 -13.93 -17.39 3.98
C ASP A 158 -12.41 -17.25 4.14
N LEU A 159 -11.92 -17.62 5.33
CA LEU A 159 -10.50 -17.64 5.65
C LEU A 159 -9.68 -18.33 4.56
N ARG A 160 -8.64 -17.67 4.09
CA ARG A 160 -7.68 -18.23 3.15
C ARG A 160 -6.31 -18.29 3.79
N TRP A 161 -5.66 -19.44 3.65
CA TRP A 161 -4.29 -19.63 4.03
C TRP A 161 -3.40 -19.08 2.91
N ALA A 162 -2.52 -18.12 3.23
CA ALA A 162 -1.50 -17.64 2.30
C ALA A 162 -0.12 -18.05 2.80
N ASP A 163 0.62 -18.80 2.01
CA ASP A 163 2.05 -18.98 2.22
C ASP A 163 2.76 -17.74 1.67
N VAL A 164 3.17 -16.85 2.55
CA VAL A 164 3.85 -15.59 2.20
C VAL A 164 5.11 -15.84 1.37
N ARG A 165 5.81 -16.96 1.59
CA ARG A 165 7.00 -17.34 0.80
C ARG A 165 6.69 -17.68 -0.66
N ARG A 166 5.46 -18.13 -0.94
CA ARG A 166 5.03 -18.36 -2.33
C ARG A 166 4.69 -17.07 -3.06
N THR A 167 4.29 -16.05 -2.31
CA THR A 167 3.82 -14.77 -2.85
C THR A 167 4.96 -13.74 -2.90
N LEU A 168 5.82 -13.71 -1.89
CA LEU A 168 6.94 -12.77 -1.76
C LEU A 168 8.26 -13.56 -1.77
N ARG A 169 8.72 -13.94 -2.96
CA ARG A 169 9.98 -14.71 -3.11
C ARG A 169 11.22 -13.84 -3.17
N GLU A 170 11.07 -12.62 -3.64
CA GLU A 170 12.16 -11.71 -3.92
C GLU A 170 11.96 -10.37 -3.23
N ASP A 171 13.09 -9.74 -2.88
CA ASP A 171 13.09 -8.40 -2.35
C ASP A 171 12.60 -7.43 -3.43
N PHE A 172 11.55 -6.70 -3.17
CA PHE A 172 10.97 -5.79 -4.13
C PHE A 172 11.44 -4.35 -3.93
N VAL A 173 11.45 -3.58 -5.01
CA VAL A 173 11.90 -2.19 -4.99
C VAL A 173 10.82 -1.32 -4.32
N LEU A 174 11.24 -0.51 -3.35
CA LEU A 174 10.44 0.52 -2.69
C LEU A 174 10.61 1.88 -3.36
N VAL A 175 11.89 2.23 -3.64
CA VAL A 175 12.29 3.48 -4.28
C VAL A 175 13.19 3.18 -5.45
N ARG A 176 12.91 3.77 -6.60
CA ARG A 176 13.73 3.64 -7.80
C ARG A 176 15.02 4.44 -7.66
N ARG A 177 15.98 4.19 -8.57
CA ARG A 177 17.25 4.91 -8.63
C ARG A 177 17.13 6.41 -8.90
N ASP A 178 16.02 6.84 -9.48
CA ASP A 178 15.67 8.25 -9.69
C ASP A 178 15.00 8.91 -8.49
N GLY A 179 14.89 8.20 -7.35
CA GLY A 179 14.27 8.67 -6.13
C GLY A 179 12.74 8.52 -6.09
N ALA A 180 12.11 8.05 -7.17
CA ALA A 180 10.65 7.92 -7.20
C ALA A 180 10.17 6.71 -6.37
N PRO A 181 9.19 6.91 -5.46
CA PRO A 181 8.60 5.82 -4.71
C PRO A 181 7.76 4.93 -5.62
N LEU A 182 7.77 3.63 -5.37
CA LEU A 182 6.92 2.67 -6.08
C LEU A 182 5.64 2.35 -5.30
N TYR A 183 4.66 1.79 -6.01
CA TYR A 183 3.36 1.40 -5.46
C TYR A 183 3.46 0.62 -4.14
N ALA A 184 4.42 -0.28 -4.02
CA ALA A 184 4.60 -1.09 -2.81
C ALA A 184 4.84 -0.24 -1.55
N LEU A 185 5.55 0.90 -1.68
CA LEU A 185 5.76 1.85 -0.60
C LEU A 185 4.52 2.76 -0.41
N CYS A 186 3.89 3.18 -1.51
CA CYS A 186 2.75 4.09 -1.47
C CYS A 186 1.46 3.43 -0.96
N ALA A 187 1.34 2.10 -1.08
CA ALA A 187 0.13 1.36 -0.70
C ALA A 187 -0.06 1.18 0.81
N VAL A 188 0.97 1.43 1.61
CA VAL A 188 0.98 1.20 3.08
C VAL A 188 0.41 2.38 3.90
#